data_50117c0af56e2833f67ee50ebc21a237
#
_entry.id   50117c0af56e2833f67ee50ebc21a237
#
_cell.length_a   1.000
_cell.length_b   1.000
_cell.length_c   1.000
_cell.angle_alpha   90.00
_cell.angle_beta   90.00
_cell.angle_gamma   90.00
#
_symmetry.space_group_name_H-M   'P 1'
#
loop_
_entity.id
_entity.type
_entity.pdbx_description
1 polymer ?
#
loop_
_entity_poly.entity_id
_entity_poly.type
_entity_poly.pdbx_seq_one_letter_code
_entity_poly.pdbx_strand_id
1 'polypeptide(L)'
;MKYLAVFLLSLMHCMAAAAEPDAASALQIRQAFASGGYIRLQLSPGGYTITHTDANEIQVTYQTSNPDEFKKVKVKIQTNASSADVSVSDTPHNNFHATIEIPSRSNIRVRLFAGEVVIEGVEGDKDVEVSAGRIEIKIPHPEEYGRRDASVHAGSIEASAFNVSKGGLFRSFTQKGAGKYRLHAHVATGEIDLPGPI
;
A
#
# COMPACT_ATOMS: atom_id res chain seq x y z
N MET A 1 -33.57 -75.26 -8.21
CA MET A 1 -32.91 -74.57 -7.09
C MET A 1 -31.56 -74.12 -7.60
N LYS A 2 -31.41 -72.84 -7.99
CA LYS A 2 -30.19 -72.28 -8.54
C LYS A 2 -29.89 -71.01 -7.76
N TYR A 3 -28.85 -71.03 -6.96
CA TYR A 3 -28.37 -69.87 -6.19
C TYR A 3 -27.45 -69.04 -7.10
N LEU A 4 -27.83 -67.83 -7.35
CA LEU A 4 -27.05 -66.81 -8.07
C LEU A 4 -26.27 -65.99 -7.04
N ALA A 5 -24.94 -66.15 -6.99
CA ALA A 5 -24.06 -65.38 -6.14
C ALA A 5 -23.70 -64.06 -6.87
N VAL A 6 -24.11 -62.93 -6.33
CA VAL A 6 -23.71 -61.62 -6.82
C VAL A 6 -22.46 -61.20 -6.09
N PHE A 7 -21.36 -61.08 -6.83
CA PHE A 7 -20.04 -60.57 -6.35
C PHE A 7 -20.06 -59.05 -6.44
N LEU A 8 -20.12 -58.36 -5.29
CA LEU A 8 -20.02 -56.91 -5.21
C LEU A 8 -18.54 -56.49 -5.16
N LEU A 9 -18.04 -55.97 -6.27
CA LEU A 9 -16.66 -55.45 -6.37
C LEU A 9 -16.65 -54.02 -5.83
N SER A 10 -16.14 -53.83 -4.60
CA SER A 10 -15.95 -52.56 -3.97
C SER A 10 -14.73 -51.83 -4.56
N LEU A 11 -14.98 -50.82 -5.39
CA LEU A 11 -13.94 -49.94 -5.94
C LEU A 11 -13.56 -48.88 -4.89
N MET A 12 -12.44 -49.12 -4.21
CA MET A 12 -11.88 -48.20 -3.24
C MET A 12 -11.19 -47.04 -3.99
N HIS A 13 -11.86 -45.90 -4.13
CA HIS A 13 -11.27 -44.66 -4.64
C HIS A 13 -10.35 -44.06 -3.59
N CYS A 14 -9.05 -44.19 -3.79
CA CYS A 14 -8.04 -43.45 -3.05
C CYS A 14 -8.05 -42.00 -3.54
N MET A 15 -8.77 -41.12 -2.84
CA MET A 15 -8.64 -39.68 -3.05
C MET A 15 -7.29 -39.23 -2.49
N ALA A 16 -6.37 -38.97 -3.38
CA ALA A 16 -5.15 -38.23 -3.06
C ALA A 16 -5.59 -36.81 -2.68
N ALA A 17 -5.53 -36.46 -1.41
CA ALA A 17 -5.63 -35.09 -0.96
C ALA A 17 -4.44 -34.33 -1.53
N ALA A 18 -4.68 -33.49 -2.53
CA ALA A 18 -3.71 -32.48 -2.94
C ALA A 18 -3.52 -31.56 -1.73
N ALA A 19 -2.30 -31.52 -1.19
CA ALA A 19 -1.92 -30.54 -0.20
C ALA A 19 -2.09 -29.16 -0.84
N GLU A 20 -3.04 -28.38 -0.36
CA GLU A 20 -3.13 -26.97 -0.70
C GLU A 20 -1.82 -26.29 -0.27
N PRO A 21 -1.23 -25.40 -1.12
CA PRO A 21 -0.05 -24.66 -0.73
C PRO A 21 -0.39 -23.83 0.51
N ASP A 22 0.49 -23.91 1.50
CA ASP A 22 0.45 -23.18 2.76
C ASP A 22 0.02 -21.71 2.50
N ALA A 23 -1.22 -21.39 2.83
CA ALA A 23 -1.72 -20.04 2.72
C ALA A 23 -0.93 -19.19 3.74
N ALA A 24 0.00 -18.39 3.25
CA ALA A 24 0.72 -17.41 4.07
C ALA A 24 -0.32 -16.68 4.93
N SER A 25 -0.24 -16.82 6.24
CA SER A 25 -1.21 -16.26 7.16
C SER A 25 -1.22 -14.73 7.00
N ALA A 26 -2.22 -14.19 6.30
CA ALA A 26 -2.43 -12.75 6.19
C ALA A 26 -3.29 -12.28 7.36
N LEU A 27 -2.82 -11.33 8.14
CA LEU A 27 -3.63 -10.67 9.15
C LEU A 27 -4.32 -9.45 8.54
N GLN A 28 -5.63 -9.36 8.78
CA GLN A 28 -6.45 -8.29 8.26
C GLN A 28 -7.10 -7.53 9.42
N ILE A 29 -6.92 -6.21 9.44
CA ILE A 29 -7.50 -5.31 10.43
C ILE A 29 -8.34 -4.28 9.69
N ARG A 30 -9.60 -4.09 10.10
CA ARG A 30 -10.55 -3.17 9.47
C ARG A 30 -11.13 -2.20 10.47
N GLN A 31 -11.38 -0.97 10.01
CA GLN A 31 -12.05 0.07 10.79
C GLN A 31 -12.90 0.94 9.87
N ALA A 32 -14.16 1.15 10.22
CA ALA A 32 -15.05 2.02 9.47
C ALA A 32 -14.51 3.46 9.40
N PHE A 33 -14.50 4.04 8.19
CA PHE A 33 -14.08 5.41 7.94
C PHE A 33 -14.69 5.95 6.66
N ALA A 34 -15.32 7.12 6.71
CA ALA A 34 -16.03 7.69 5.58
C ALA A 34 -15.07 8.29 4.53
N SER A 35 -15.48 8.21 3.27
CA SER A 35 -14.81 8.88 2.14
C SER A 35 -14.72 10.40 2.33
N GLY A 36 -13.66 11.02 1.81
CA GLY A 36 -13.40 12.47 1.89
C GLY A 36 -12.64 12.92 3.12
N GLY A 37 -12.34 12.03 4.05
CA GLY A 37 -11.59 12.34 5.27
C GLY A 37 -10.08 12.48 5.06
N TYR A 38 -9.39 12.82 6.15
CA TYR A 38 -7.93 12.96 6.21
C TYR A 38 -7.31 11.77 6.96
N ILE A 39 -6.36 11.08 6.32
CA ILE A 39 -5.73 9.88 6.87
C ILE A 39 -4.24 10.12 7.09
N ARG A 40 -3.78 9.96 8.32
CA ARG A 40 -2.36 9.98 8.68
C ARG A 40 -1.84 8.56 8.81
N LEU A 41 -0.78 8.25 8.09
CA LEU A 41 -0.12 6.96 8.07
C LEU A 41 1.29 7.11 8.65
N GLN A 42 1.55 6.51 9.81
CA GLN A 42 2.86 6.44 10.45
C GLN A 42 3.39 5.01 10.37
N LEU A 43 4.39 4.80 9.54
CA LEU A 43 4.82 3.50 9.10
C LEU A 43 6.25 3.21 9.56
N SER A 44 6.46 2.08 10.21
CA SER A 44 7.79 1.52 10.49
C SER A 44 8.45 1.02 9.20
N PRO A 45 9.76 0.77 9.19
CA PRO A 45 10.46 0.30 8.00
C PRO A 45 9.79 -0.90 7.33
N GLY A 46 9.68 -0.86 5.98
CA GLY A 46 9.03 -1.93 5.19
C GLY A 46 8.53 -1.46 3.83
N GLY A 47 7.87 -2.36 3.11
CA GLY A 47 7.15 -2.07 1.88
C GLY A 47 5.66 -1.85 2.15
N TYR A 48 5.08 -0.83 1.54
CA TYR A 48 3.67 -0.49 1.71
C TYR A 48 3.02 -0.17 0.38
N THR A 49 1.90 -0.83 0.11
CA THR A 49 1.01 -0.47 -0.99
C THR A 49 -0.24 0.17 -0.40
N ILE A 50 -0.49 1.44 -0.74
CA ILE A 50 -1.70 2.17 -0.36
C ILE A 50 -2.59 2.21 -1.58
N THR A 51 -3.74 1.58 -1.50
CA THR A 51 -4.69 1.49 -2.62
C THR A 51 -6.09 1.90 -2.18
N HIS A 52 -6.98 2.05 -3.15
CA HIS A 52 -8.35 2.46 -2.88
C HIS A 52 -9.28 1.28 -2.66
N THR A 53 -10.34 1.54 -1.90
CA THR A 53 -11.52 0.68 -1.81
C THR A 53 -12.79 1.53 -1.97
N ASP A 54 -13.85 0.93 -2.52
CA ASP A 54 -15.18 1.55 -2.58
C ASP A 54 -15.93 1.46 -1.25
N ALA A 55 -15.42 0.67 -0.32
CA ALA A 55 -15.98 0.55 1.02
C ALA A 55 -15.61 1.78 1.87
N ASN A 56 -16.52 2.16 2.77
CA ASN A 56 -16.27 3.21 3.77
C ASN A 56 -15.51 2.64 4.96
N GLU A 57 -14.31 2.12 4.71
CA GLU A 57 -13.44 1.53 5.73
C GLU A 57 -11.96 1.69 5.38
N ILE A 58 -11.12 1.62 6.39
CA ILE A 58 -9.69 1.44 6.25
C ILE A 58 -9.39 -0.01 6.57
N GLN A 59 -8.67 -0.69 5.69
CA GLN A 59 -8.24 -2.07 5.87
C GLN A 59 -6.72 -2.14 5.77
N VAL A 60 -6.10 -2.83 6.71
CA VAL A 60 -4.66 -3.13 6.67
C VAL A 60 -4.49 -4.64 6.62
N THR A 61 -3.85 -5.10 5.56
CA THR A 61 -3.49 -6.51 5.36
C THR A 61 -1.97 -6.59 5.28
N TYR A 62 -1.34 -7.47 6.03
CA TYR A 62 0.09 -7.67 5.94
C TYR A 62 0.48 -9.14 5.98
N GLN A 63 1.63 -9.43 5.39
CA GLN A 63 2.21 -10.75 5.29
C GLN A 63 3.66 -10.70 5.77
N THR A 64 4.13 -11.76 6.35
CA THR A 64 5.53 -11.98 6.69
C THR A 64 5.89 -13.45 6.50
N SER A 65 7.12 -13.67 6.12
CA SER A 65 7.65 -15.03 5.91
C SER A 65 7.90 -15.81 7.22
N ASN A 66 7.85 -15.12 8.37
CA ASN A 66 8.11 -15.72 9.68
C ASN A 66 6.89 -15.58 10.61
N PRO A 67 6.19 -16.69 10.95
CA PRO A 67 5.03 -16.68 11.83
C PRO A 67 5.27 -16.09 13.23
N ASP A 68 6.48 -16.21 13.77
CA ASP A 68 6.81 -15.67 15.09
C ASP A 68 7.01 -14.16 15.07
N GLU A 69 7.43 -13.59 13.95
CA GLU A 69 7.54 -12.14 13.75
C GLU A 69 6.17 -11.51 13.49
N PHE A 70 5.27 -12.28 12.88
CA PHE A 70 3.90 -11.86 12.62
C PHE A 70 3.18 -11.34 13.89
N LYS A 71 3.37 -12.02 15.01
CA LYS A 71 2.77 -11.67 16.31
C LYS A 71 3.32 -10.38 16.92
N LYS A 72 4.48 -9.91 16.47
CA LYS A 72 5.14 -8.70 16.99
C LYS A 72 4.61 -7.44 16.31
N VAL A 73 4.17 -7.55 15.06
CA VAL A 73 3.66 -6.39 14.30
C VAL A 73 2.42 -5.83 14.97
N LYS A 74 2.45 -4.53 15.23
CA LYS A 74 1.32 -3.82 15.82
C LYS A 74 0.72 -2.86 14.80
N VAL A 75 -0.55 -3.08 14.50
CA VAL A 75 -1.34 -2.18 13.66
C VAL A 75 -2.41 -1.54 14.54
N LYS A 76 -2.47 -0.22 14.53
CA LYS A 76 -3.46 0.56 15.26
C LYS A 76 -4.17 1.51 14.31
N ILE A 77 -5.48 1.44 14.25
CA ILE A 77 -6.33 2.36 13.49
C ILE A 77 -7.23 3.10 14.49
N GLN A 78 -7.13 4.41 14.50
CA GLN A 78 -7.97 5.30 15.32
C GLN A 78 -8.73 6.23 14.38
N THR A 79 -10.05 6.20 14.42
CA THR A 79 -10.89 7.03 13.56
C THR A 79 -11.73 8.00 14.38
N ASN A 80 -11.99 9.17 13.81
CA ASN A 80 -13.04 10.07 14.22
C ASN A 80 -13.89 10.46 12.99
N ALA A 81 -14.81 11.39 13.11
CA ALA A 81 -15.76 11.73 12.03
C ALA A 81 -15.09 12.18 10.72
N SER A 82 -13.91 12.82 10.77
CA SER A 82 -13.24 13.42 9.60
C SER A 82 -11.79 13.05 9.42
N SER A 83 -11.20 12.32 10.36
CA SER A 83 -9.80 11.91 10.25
C SER A 83 -9.55 10.52 10.84
N ALA A 84 -8.50 9.89 10.34
CA ALA A 84 -7.99 8.64 10.84
C ALA A 84 -6.48 8.69 11.05
N ASP A 85 -6.01 8.03 12.10
CA ASP A 85 -4.61 7.78 12.38
C ASP A 85 -4.35 6.28 12.28
N VAL A 86 -3.48 5.90 11.35
CA VAL A 86 -3.05 4.52 11.14
C VAL A 86 -1.58 4.43 11.49
N SER A 87 -1.23 3.57 12.41
CA SER A 87 0.17 3.29 12.74
C SER A 87 0.48 1.81 12.58
N VAL A 88 1.61 1.53 11.91
CA VAL A 88 2.18 0.19 11.78
C VAL A 88 3.55 0.23 12.44
N SER A 89 3.76 -0.60 13.48
CA SER A 89 5.00 -0.63 14.25
C SER A 89 5.47 -2.05 14.53
N ASP A 90 6.72 -2.15 15.02
CA ASP A 90 7.36 -3.42 15.34
C ASP A 90 7.45 -4.39 14.14
N THR A 91 7.63 -3.82 12.94
CA THR A 91 7.75 -4.58 11.70
C THR A 91 9.07 -5.35 11.64
N PRO A 92 9.09 -6.55 11.04
CA PRO A 92 10.33 -7.27 10.74
C PRO A 92 11.29 -6.44 9.92
N HIS A 93 12.59 -6.60 10.14
CA HIS A 93 13.62 -5.88 9.39
C HIS A 93 13.70 -6.26 7.90
N ASN A 94 13.24 -7.45 7.55
CA ASN A 94 13.30 -7.97 6.19
C ASN A 94 11.93 -8.50 5.73
N ASN A 95 11.65 -8.31 4.44
CA ASN A 95 10.49 -8.90 3.75
C ASN A 95 9.11 -8.56 4.38
N PHE A 96 9.00 -7.43 5.07
CA PHE A 96 7.71 -6.95 5.51
C PHE A 96 7.01 -6.19 4.40
N HIS A 97 5.80 -6.61 4.08
CA HIS A 97 4.94 -5.90 3.14
C HIS A 97 3.53 -5.81 3.69
N ALA A 98 2.93 -4.63 3.60
CA ALA A 98 1.55 -4.39 3.98
C ALA A 98 0.78 -3.66 2.87
N THR A 99 -0.46 -4.08 2.66
CA THR A 99 -1.43 -3.37 1.82
C THR A 99 -2.39 -2.62 2.71
N ILE A 100 -2.54 -1.33 2.45
CA ILE A 100 -3.46 -0.43 3.18
C ILE A 100 -4.51 0.04 2.18
N GLU A 101 -5.72 -0.47 2.32
CA GLU A 101 -6.86 -0.05 1.51
C GLU A 101 -7.61 1.06 2.22
N ILE A 102 -7.87 2.15 1.53
CA ILE A 102 -8.55 3.33 2.06
C ILE A 102 -9.67 3.79 1.10
N PRO A 103 -10.65 4.55 1.56
CA PRO A 103 -11.68 5.08 0.67
C PRO A 103 -11.07 5.87 -0.49
N SER A 104 -11.58 5.67 -1.71
CA SER A 104 -11.03 6.22 -2.97
C SER A 104 -10.79 7.73 -2.92
N ARG A 105 -11.65 8.49 -2.25
CA ARG A 105 -11.47 9.93 -2.03
C ARG A 105 -11.00 10.18 -0.61
N SER A 106 -9.67 10.32 -0.44
CA SER A 106 -9.04 10.55 0.85
C SER A 106 -7.83 11.46 0.71
N ASN A 107 -7.71 12.44 1.63
CA ASN A 107 -6.47 13.19 1.76
C ASN A 107 -5.52 12.40 2.64
N ILE A 108 -4.29 12.19 2.20
CA ILE A 108 -3.34 11.33 2.90
C ILE A 108 -2.06 12.05 3.28
N ARG A 109 -1.57 11.70 4.46
CA ARG A 109 -0.23 12.05 4.92
C ARG A 109 0.51 10.78 5.31
N VAL A 110 1.62 10.49 4.65
CA VAL A 110 2.42 9.30 4.86
C VAL A 110 3.79 9.67 5.38
N ARG A 111 4.23 8.99 6.43
CA ARG A 111 5.56 9.12 7.01
C ARG A 111 6.17 7.74 7.15
N LEU A 112 7.27 7.49 6.46
CA LEU A 112 8.02 6.24 6.50
C LEU A 112 9.49 6.53 6.74
N PHE A 113 10.10 5.82 7.68
CA PHE A 113 11.53 6.01 7.95
C PHE A 113 12.39 5.37 6.86
N ALA A 114 12.13 4.11 6.51
CA ALA A 114 12.91 3.40 5.48
C ALA A 114 12.06 2.37 4.76
N GLY A 115 12.21 2.26 3.45
CA GLY A 115 11.51 1.29 2.63
C GLY A 115 10.82 1.87 1.42
N GLU A 116 9.72 1.30 1.02
CA GLU A 116 8.99 1.67 -0.19
C GLU A 116 7.52 1.99 0.11
N VAL A 117 7.03 3.03 -0.52
CA VAL A 117 5.60 3.37 -0.52
C VAL A 117 5.12 3.46 -1.96
N VAL A 118 4.15 2.64 -2.31
CA VAL A 118 3.41 2.69 -3.58
C VAL A 118 1.99 3.19 -3.30
N ILE A 119 1.54 4.21 -4.02
CA ILE A 119 0.19 4.78 -3.88
C ILE A 119 -0.51 4.71 -5.22
N GLU A 120 -1.68 4.09 -5.26
CA GLU A 120 -2.45 3.93 -6.48
C GLU A 120 -3.97 4.05 -6.25
N GLY A 121 -4.66 4.67 -7.22
CA GLY A 121 -6.12 4.78 -7.23
C GLY A 121 -6.74 5.67 -6.15
N VAL A 122 -5.94 6.40 -5.38
CA VAL A 122 -6.43 7.32 -4.34
C VAL A 122 -6.53 8.74 -4.90
N GLU A 123 -7.70 9.34 -4.83
CA GLU A 123 -7.95 10.74 -5.16
C GLU A 123 -7.83 11.60 -3.89
N GLY A 124 -7.27 12.81 -4.02
CA GLY A 124 -7.11 13.74 -2.89
C GLY A 124 -5.70 14.29 -2.76
N ASP A 125 -5.52 15.12 -1.73
CA ASP A 125 -4.21 15.65 -1.37
C ASP A 125 -3.27 14.54 -0.90
N LYS A 126 -2.01 14.61 -1.32
CA LYS A 126 -0.95 13.66 -0.94
C LYS A 126 0.25 14.40 -0.36
N ASP A 127 0.63 14.04 0.86
CA ASP A 127 1.81 14.53 1.57
C ASP A 127 2.63 13.31 2.02
N VAL A 128 3.66 12.95 1.26
CA VAL A 128 4.44 11.71 1.43
C VAL A 128 5.89 12.03 1.70
N GLU A 129 6.41 11.60 2.84
CA GLU A 129 7.82 11.74 3.20
C GLU A 129 8.42 10.39 3.59
N VAL A 130 9.55 10.07 2.97
CA VAL A 130 10.36 8.88 3.24
C VAL A 130 11.79 9.32 3.54
N SER A 131 12.40 8.86 4.64
CA SER A 131 13.78 9.24 4.93
C SER A 131 14.75 8.47 4.03
N ALA A 132 14.56 7.17 3.82
CA ALA A 132 15.43 6.38 2.94
C ALA A 132 14.59 5.35 2.17
N GLY A 133 14.66 5.38 0.84
CA GLY A 133 13.97 4.41 0.00
C GLY A 133 13.25 4.99 -1.20
N ARG A 134 12.05 4.50 -1.50
CA ARG A 134 11.32 4.86 -2.71
C ARG A 134 9.90 5.32 -2.41
N ILE A 135 9.48 6.34 -3.14
CA ILE A 135 8.07 6.76 -3.26
C ILE A 135 7.65 6.53 -4.71
N GLU A 136 6.59 5.76 -4.92
CA GLU A 136 5.91 5.66 -6.19
C GLU A 136 4.46 6.11 -6.03
N ILE A 137 4.02 7.11 -6.81
CA ILE A 137 2.62 7.57 -6.79
C ILE A 137 2.10 7.56 -8.21
N LYS A 138 1.20 6.65 -8.52
CA LYS A 138 0.54 6.59 -9.83
C LYS A 138 -0.42 7.77 -9.99
N ILE A 139 -0.21 8.57 -11.03
CA ILE A 139 -0.95 9.81 -11.31
C ILE A 139 -1.74 9.64 -12.62
N PRO A 140 -2.93 9.01 -12.59
CA PRO A 140 -3.72 8.84 -13.80
C PRO A 140 -4.29 10.16 -14.35
N HIS A 141 -4.48 11.18 -13.50
CA HIS A 141 -5.07 12.47 -13.82
C HIS A 141 -4.18 13.62 -13.34
N PRO A 142 -3.04 13.93 -14.04
CA PRO A 142 -2.09 14.96 -13.63
C PRO A 142 -2.71 16.36 -13.55
N GLU A 143 -3.73 16.62 -14.36
CA GLU A 143 -4.48 17.89 -14.43
C GLU A 143 -5.25 18.21 -13.14
N GLU A 144 -5.58 17.20 -12.34
CA GLU A 144 -6.28 17.41 -11.07
C GLU A 144 -5.41 17.98 -9.96
N TYR A 145 -4.08 17.99 -10.15
CA TYR A 145 -3.14 18.52 -9.17
C TYR A 145 -2.78 19.99 -9.48
N GLY A 146 -3.36 20.91 -8.71
CA GLY A 146 -3.10 22.36 -8.85
C GLY A 146 -1.76 22.80 -8.26
N ARG A 147 -1.21 22.08 -7.30
CA ARG A 147 0.15 22.23 -6.81
C ARG A 147 0.82 20.86 -6.69
N ARG A 148 2.00 20.77 -7.26
CA ARG A 148 2.83 19.58 -7.23
C ARG A 148 4.26 19.95 -6.95
N ASP A 149 4.83 19.35 -5.95
CA ASP A 149 6.23 19.51 -5.60
C ASP A 149 6.84 18.19 -5.15
N ALA A 150 8.06 17.94 -5.57
CA ALA A 150 8.85 16.81 -5.11
C ALA A 150 10.29 17.23 -4.89
N SER A 151 10.95 16.59 -3.92
CA SER A 151 12.34 16.88 -3.59
C SER A 151 13.09 15.68 -3.05
N VAL A 152 14.39 15.58 -3.40
CA VAL A 152 15.33 14.61 -2.87
C VAL A 152 16.60 15.31 -2.41
N HIS A 153 17.18 14.87 -1.28
CA HIS A 153 18.52 15.34 -0.91
C HIS A 153 19.59 14.58 -1.71
N ALA A 154 19.46 13.27 -1.87
CA ALA A 154 20.34 12.44 -2.70
C ALA A 154 19.54 11.37 -3.41
N GLY A 155 19.58 11.36 -4.76
CA GLY A 155 18.83 10.38 -5.54
C GLY A 155 18.22 10.93 -6.81
N SER A 156 17.03 10.43 -7.19
CA SER A 156 16.37 10.81 -8.43
C SER A 156 14.88 11.12 -8.24
N ILE A 157 14.38 11.95 -9.15
CA ILE A 157 12.95 12.24 -9.30
C ILE A 157 12.60 11.96 -10.77
N GLU A 158 11.80 10.93 -10.98
CA GLU A 158 11.20 10.59 -12.26
C GLU A 158 9.71 10.88 -12.19
N ALA A 159 9.28 11.97 -12.79
CA ALA A 159 7.90 12.42 -12.73
C ALA A 159 7.34 12.59 -14.15
N SER A 160 7.16 11.48 -14.86
CA SER A 160 6.66 11.46 -16.24
C SER A 160 5.28 12.09 -16.37
N ALA A 161 4.44 11.97 -15.35
CA ALA A 161 3.15 12.67 -15.27
C ALA A 161 3.26 14.19 -15.42
N PHE A 162 4.43 14.76 -15.13
CA PHE A 162 4.68 16.20 -15.13
C PHE A 162 5.85 16.62 -16.03
N ASN A 163 6.35 15.71 -16.87
CA ASN A 163 7.49 15.90 -17.76
C ASN A 163 8.78 16.36 -17.04
N VAL A 164 9.07 15.77 -15.88
CA VAL A 164 10.24 16.07 -15.05
C VAL A 164 11.05 14.80 -14.84
N SER A 165 12.38 14.90 -15.10
CA SER A 165 13.39 13.91 -14.72
C SER A 165 14.61 14.64 -14.17
N LYS A 166 15.01 14.33 -12.95
CA LYS A 166 16.14 14.96 -12.24
C LYS A 166 16.86 13.96 -11.36
N GLY A 167 18.18 13.91 -11.46
CA GLY A 167 19.02 13.08 -10.61
C GLY A 167 20.18 13.86 -9.98
N GLY A 168 20.70 13.37 -8.87
CA GLY A 168 21.83 13.91 -8.14
C GLY A 168 21.52 14.42 -6.74
N LEU A 169 22.26 15.42 -6.27
CA LEU A 169 22.10 15.99 -4.93
C LEU A 169 21.17 17.21 -4.94
N PHE A 170 20.34 17.35 -3.91
CA PHE A 170 19.43 18.48 -3.67
C PHE A 170 18.58 18.85 -4.90
N ARG A 171 17.88 17.84 -5.42
CA ARG A 171 16.98 18.03 -6.57
C ARG A 171 15.55 18.28 -6.10
N SER A 172 14.89 19.20 -6.78
CA SER A 172 13.47 19.49 -6.52
C SER A 172 12.80 20.04 -7.78
N PHE A 173 11.49 19.93 -7.81
CA PHE A 173 10.65 20.71 -8.71
C PHE A 173 9.40 21.19 -7.98
N THR A 174 8.87 22.29 -8.45
CA THR A 174 7.56 22.80 -8.05
C THR A 174 6.85 23.30 -9.30
N GLN A 175 5.63 22.84 -9.50
CA GLN A 175 4.77 23.26 -10.60
C GLN A 175 3.39 23.64 -10.06
N LYS A 176 2.74 24.60 -10.73
CA LYS A 176 1.37 25.04 -10.45
C LYS A 176 0.48 24.71 -11.64
N GLY A 177 -0.76 24.34 -11.38
CA GLY A 177 -1.82 24.06 -12.34
C GLY A 177 -3.16 24.53 -11.82
N ALA A 178 -4.23 24.22 -12.54
CA ALA A 178 -5.60 24.62 -12.20
C ALA A 178 -6.34 23.58 -11.33
N GLY A 179 -5.73 22.42 -11.09
CA GLY A 179 -6.36 21.32 -10.36
C GLY A 179 -6.66 21.66 -8.89
N LYS A 180 -7.48 20.86 -8.26
CA LYS A 180 -7.98 21.05 -6.89
C LYS A 180 -7.06 20.43 -5.82
N TYR A 181 -6.26 19.42 -6.18
CA TYR A 181 -5.44 18.66 -5.22
C TYR A 181 -4.01 19.18 -5.14
N ARG A 182 -3.35 18.81 -4.06
CA ARG A 182 -1.92 19.06 -3.80
C ARG A 182 -1.17 17.73 -3.77
N LEU A 183 0.01 17.72 -4.36
CA LEU A 183 0.96 16.62 -4.30
C LEU A 183 2.27 17.15 -3.71
N HIS A 184 2.68 16.59 -2.60
CA HIS A 184 3.99 16.78 -2.00
C HIS A 184 4.65 15.41 -1.80
N ALA A 185 5.86 15.24 -2.33
CA ALA A 185 6.67 14.04 -2.16
C ALA A 185 8.10 14.43 -1.77
N HIS A 186 8.62 13.85 -0.68
CA HIS A 186 9.97 14.11 -0.22
C HIS A 186 10.69 12.81 0.15
N VAL A 187 11.91 12.63 -0.38
CA VAL A 187 12.83 11.56 0.02
C VAL A 187 14.16 12.17 0.40
N ALA A 188 14.69 11.83 1.59
CA ALA A 188 16.03 12.30 1.93
C ALA A 188 17.10 11.54 1.10
N THR A 189 17.02 10.22 1.03
CA THR A 189 17.91 9.42 0.17
C THR A 189 17.12 8.35 -0.56
N GLY A 190 17.13 8.38 -1.89
CA GLY A 190 16.42 7.39 -2.71
C GLY A 190 15.74 7.97 -3.94
N GLU A 191 14.55 7.48 -4.25
CA GLU A 191 13.88 7.73 -5.51
C GLU A 191 12.42 8.17 -5.31
N ILE A 192 11.99 9.12 -6.14
CA ILE A 192 10.59 9.50 -6.29
C ILE A 192 10.19 9.20 -7.73
N ASP A 193 9.16 8.39 -7.89
CA ASP A 193 8.57 8.02 -9.18
C ASP A 193 7.09 8.45 -9.21
N LEU A 194 6.75 9.29 -10.18
CA LEU A 194 5.40 9.83 -10.39
C LEU A 194 4.96 9.52 -11.82
N PRO A 195 4.65 8.24 -12.11
CA PRO A 195 4.21 7.83 -13.43
C PRO A 195 2.86 8.43 -13.78
N GLY A 196 2.74 8.87 -15.05
CA GLY A 196 1.51 9.36 -15.67
C GLY A 196 0.62 8.23 -16.16
N PRO A 197 -0.48 8.60 -16.85
CA PRO A 197 -1.33 7.63 -17.53
C PRO A 197 -0.53 6.87 -18.59
N ILE A 198 -0.83 5.56 -18.69
CA ILE A 198 -0.28 4.67 -19.73
C ILE A 198 -1.05 4.86 -21.03
#